data_d31bbca86d4b272c461d7722911846e5
#
_entry.id   d31bbca86d4b272c461d7722911846e5
#
_cell.length_a   1.000
_cell.length_b   1.000
_cell.length_c   1.000
_cell.angle_alpha   90.00
_cell.angle_beta   90.00
_cell.angle_gamma   90.00
#
_symmetry.space_group_name_H-M   'P 1'
#
loop_
_entity.id
_entity.type
_entity.pdbx_description
1 polymer ?
#
loop_
_entity_poly.entity_id
_entity_poly.type
_entity_poly.pdbx_seq_one_letter_code
_entity_poly.pdbx_strand_id
1 'polypeptide(L)'
;MPRPAKTTRLWLEPEERDREGKLVRRPTWVIRDGSHKLRTGCTRDDRKGADRALAAYITARYQVSRERDRHPNQTLVLDVLNIYLSDVARNHARPEETKQRVLTLANFWQPYTLADVNGKRCREYTAWRVGQPWKSSKPKRTGRAARLVTEAAARRELEDLRSAINHHRQEGLCGEIVSVVLPEKRPSREVWLTRSEAARLIWAAYRAKQVMFDKATARDVGKHIARFILVGLYTGTRHNAICGAAFRPAIGRGYVDLERGVFHRRATGAHETNKKQPPVRLPDRLLAHLRRWHRLGVAKHAVVEWNGKPVHSVRKGFAKAVKAAGIEDHVTPHVLRHTAATWLMRNGANLWQAAGFLGMTVEMLQEVYGHHHPDFQADTANKLAGPGQDRDRNTVNKLRLTQTNSTKNVESPRSGR
;
A
#
# COMPACT_ATOMS: atom_id res chain seq x y z
N MET A 1 -36.83 9.14 26.56
CA MET A 1 -36.16 8.10 25.78
C MET A 1 -35.16 7.36 26.67
N PRO A 2 -35.16 6.06 26.76
CA PRO A 2 -34.19 5.32 27.55
C PRO A 2 -32.79 5.56 26.97
N ARG A 3 -31.78 5.80 27.84
CA ARG A 3 -30.40 5.93 27.45
C ARG A 3 -29.94 4.68 26.69
N PRO A 4 -29.26 4.79 25.54
CA PRO A 4 -28.75 3.63 24.82
C PRO A 4 -27.83 2.82 25.71
N ALA A 5 -27.97 1.49 25.67
CA ALA A 5 -27.15 0.58 26.43
C ALA A 5 -25.68 0.81 26.16
N LYS A 6 -24.87 0.99 27.20
CA LYS A 6 -23.44 1.23 27.05
C LYS A 6 -22.77 -0.06 26.54
N THR A 7 -22.09 0.04 25.41
CA THR A 7 -21.36 -1.06 24.76
C THR A 7 -20.23 -1.62 25.62
N THR A 8 -19.82 -2.86 25.36
CA THR A 8 -18.66 -3.51 25.98
C THR A 8 -17.41 -2.67 25.81
N ARG A 9 -16.77 -2.28 26.91
CA ARG A 9 -15.62 -1.36 26.90
C ARG A 9 -14.64 -1.62 28.03
N LEU A 10 -13.40 -1.20 27.82
CA LEU A 10 -12.41 -1.10 28.89
C LEU A 10 -12.68 0.13 29.74
N TRP A 11 -12.59 -0.06 31.06
CA TRP A 11 -12.63 0.99 32.05
C TRP A 11 -11.43 0.84 32.99
N LEU A 12 -10.71 1.92 33.24
CA LEU A 12 -9.67 1.91 34.25
C LEU A 12 -10.32 2.15 35.61
N GLU A 13 -10.35 1.13 36.45
CA GLU A 13 -10.82 1.24 37.82
C GLU A 13 -9.75 1.98 38.62
N PRO A 14 -10.09 3.06 39.34
CA PRO A 14 -9.14 3.80 40.16
C PRO A 14 -8.58 2.93 41.28
N GLU A 15 -7.52 3.40 41.93
CA GLU A 15 -7.01 2.79 43.14
C GLU A 15 -8.03 2.84 44.27
N GLU A 16 -8.04 1.81 45.11
CA GLU A 16 -8.88 1.72 46.26
C GLU A 16 -8.00 1.73 47.54
N ARG A 17 -8.34 2.60 48.48
CA ARG A 17 -7.64 2.74 49.76
C ARG A 17 -8.62 2.45 50.88
N ASP A 18 -8.14 1.88 51.99
CA ASP A 18 -8.93 1.69 53.19
C ASP A 18 -9.15 3.01 53.97
N ARG A 19 -9.88 2.92 55.09
CA ARG A 19 -10.17 4.08 55.94
C ARG A 19 -8.92 4.65 56.59
N GLU A 20 -7.81 3.92 56.63
CA GLU A 20 -6.51 4.29 57.18
C GLU A 20 -5.58 4.84 56.10
N GLY A 21 -6.04 4.95 54.82
CA GLY A 21 -5.28 5.46 53.71
C GLY A 21 -4.34 4.43 53.07
N LYS A 22 -4.32 3.18 53.54
CA LYS A 22 -3.48 2.11 53.00
C LYS A 22 -4.05 1.61 51.66
N LEU A 23 -3.18 1.40 50.68
CA LEU A 23 -3.55 0.93 49.35
C LEU A 23 -4.07 -0.51 49.41
N VAL A 24 -5.38 -0.68 49.17
CA VAL A 24 -6.05 -2.00 49.09
C VAL A 24 -5.93 -2.57 47.67
N ARG A 25 -6.03 -1.71 46.66
CA ARG A 25 -5.99 -2.13 45.26
C ARG A 25 -5.34 -1.10 44.37
N ARG A 26 -4.47 -1.58 43.46
CA ARG A 26 -3.86 -0.75 42.40
C ARG A 26 -4.85 -0.50 41.29
N PRO A 27 -4.71 0.62 40.51
CA PRO A 27 -5.52 0.89 39.35
C PRO A 27 -5.44 -0.28 38.36
N THR A 28 -6.58 -0.84 37.97
CA THR A 28 -6.64 -2.05 37.14
C THR A 28 -7.66 -1.86 36.03
N TRP A 29 -7.35 -2.34 34.85
CA TRP A 29 -8.27 -2.36 33.72
C TRP A 29 -9.35 -3.41 33.94
N VAL A 30 -10.62 -3.02 33.73
CA VAL A 30 -11.79 -3.90 33.80
C VAL A 30 -12.59 -3.79 32.51
N ILE A 31 -13.20 -4.89 32.11
CA ILE A 31 -14.18 -4.95 31.02
C ILE A 31 -15.54 -4.69 31.62
N ARG A 32 -16.22 -3.65 31.12
CA ARG A 32 -17.65 -3.38 31.46
C ARG A 32 -18.51 -3.71 30.26
N ASP A 33 -19.51 -4.54 30.47
CA ASP A 33 -20.44 -5.00 29.46
C ASP A 33 -21.87 -5.03 30.04
N GLY A 34 -22.62 -3.97 29.79
CA GLY A 34 -23.88 -3.71 30.46
C GLY A 34 -23.67 -3.62 31.95
N SER A 35 -24.34 -4.53 32.71
CA SER A 35 -24.21 -4.72 34.17
C SER A 35 -22.99 -5.57 34.55
N HIS A 36 -22.43 -6.35 33.64
CA HIS A 36 -21.30 -7.24 33.93
C HIS A 36 -19.97 -6.50 33.98
N LYS A 37 -19.14 -6.89 34.95
CA LYS A 37 -17.80 -6.37 35.17
C LYS A 37 -16.84 -7.53 35.30
N LEU A 38 -15.82 -7.56 34.40
CA LEU A 38 -14.74 -8.56 34.42
C LEU A 38 -13.40 -7.89 34.59
N ARG A 39 -12.60 -8.35 35.54
CA ARG A 39 -11.23 -7.87 35.76
C ARG A 39 -10.28 -8.51 34.75
N THR A 40 -9.44 -7.69 34.14
CA THR A 40 -8.45 -8.18 33.17
C THR A 40 -7.13 -8.63 33.81
N GLY A 41 -6.90 -8.30 35.06
CA GLY A 41 -5.61 -8.49 35.73
C GLY A 41 -4.51 -7.50 35.29
N CYS A 42 -4.79 -6.63 34.32
CA CYS A 42 -3.83 -5.70 33.77
C CYS A 42 -3.79 -4.39 34.56
N THR A 43 -2.60 -3.93 34.94
CA THR A 43 -2.40 -2.64 35.62
C THR A 43 -2.58 -1.46 34.67
N ARG A 44 -2.59 -0.23 35.22
CA ARG A 44 -2.73 1.03 34.43
C ARG A 44 -1.78 1.08 33.24
N ASP A 45 -0.56 0.58 33.40
CA ASP A 45 0.51 0.69 32.39
C ASP A 45 0.40 -0.41 31.33
N ASP A 46 -0.26 -1.54 31.61
CA ASP A 46 -0.48 -2.65 30.67
C ASP A 46 -1.79 -2.53 29.90
N ARG A 47 -1.96 -1.42 29.20
CA ARG A 47 -3.08 -1.22 28.30
C ARG A 47 -3.17 -2.27 27.19
N LYS A 48 -2.02 -2.76 26.71
CA LYS A 48 -1.99 -3.76 25.63
C LYS A 48 -2.50 -5.12 26.10
N GLY A 49 -2.21 -5.49 27.34
CA GLY A 49 -2.77 -6.68 27.98
C GLY A 49 -4.27 -6.55 28.15
N ALA A 50 -4.76 -5.39 28.59
CA ALA A 50 -6.19 -5.12 28.73
C ALA A 50 -6.93 -5.15 27.38
N ASP A 51 -6.36 -4.59 26.32
CA ASP A 51 -6.93 -4.65 24.96
C ASP A 51 -7.00 -6.11 24.44
N ARG A 52 -5.99 -6.95 24.78
CA ARG A 52 -6.01 -8.39 24.49
C ARG A 52 -7.09 -9.14 25.26
N ALA A 53 -7.24 -8.84 26.57
CA ALA A 53 -8.26 -9.43 27.40
C ALA A 53 -9.67 -9.06 26.93
N LEU A 54 -9.88 -7.80 26.51
CA LEU A 54 -11.15 -7.37 25.92
C LEU A 54 -11.44 -8.13 24.62
N ALA A 55 -10.46 -8.27 23.75
CA ALA A 55 -10.61 -9.01 22.50
C ALA A 55 -10.96 -10.50 22.76
N ALA A 56 -10.28 -11.13 23.73
CA ALA A 56 -10.55 -12.50 24.13
C ALA A 56 -11.98 -12.64 24.73
N TYR A 57 -12.39 -11.71 25.59
CA TYR A 57 -13.74 -11.68 26.16
C TYR A 57 -14.84 -11.55 25.10
N ILE A 58 -14.67 -10.63 24.15
CA ILE A 58 -15.60 -10.46 23.04
C ILE A 58 -15.66 -11.76 22.21
N THR A 59 -14.52 -12.36 21.91
CA THR A 59 -14.46 -13.62 21.14
C THR A 59 -15.11 -14.80 21.89
N ALA A 60 -14.90 -14.91 23.20
CA ALA A 60 -15.45 -16.00 24.01
C ALA A 60 -16.95 -15.86 24.24
N ARG A 61 -17.47 -14.63 24.43
CA ARG A 61 -18.88 -14.36 24.69
C ARG A 61 -19.77 -14.53 23.45
N TYR A 62 -19.25 -14.17 22.29
CA TYR A 62 -19.95 -14.36 21.04
C TYR A 62 -19.58 -15.74 20.46
N GLN A 63 -20.39 -16.76 20.77
CA GLN A 63 -20.43 -17.96 19.95
C GLN A 63 -20.92 -17.52 18.57
N VAL A 64 -19.97 -17.41 17.64
CA VAL A 64 -20.28 -16.94 16.31
C VAL A 64 -21.18 -17.96 15.63
N SER A 65 -22.43 -17.60 15.40
CA SER A 65 -23.34 -18.45 14.64
C SER A 65 -22.87 -18.60 13.21
N ARG A 66 -22.67 -19.84 12.77
CA ARG A 66 -22.35 -20.19 11.37
C ARG A 66 -23.55 -20.80 10.65
N GLU A 67 -24.76 -20.42 11.06
CA GLU A 67 -25.97 -20.78 10.33
C GLU A 67 -25.92 -20.22 8.91
N ARG A 68 -26.31 -21.08 7.96
CA ARG A 68 -26.33 -20.70 6.55
C ARG A 68 -27.50 -19.78 6.23
N ASP A 69 -27.28 -18.94 5.23
CA ASP A 69 -28.30 -18.09 4.63
C ASP A 69 -29.08 -17.17 5.59
N ARG A 70 -28.41 -16.66 6.63
CA ARG A 70 -29.03 -15.71 7.57
C ARG A 70 -29.31 -14.39 6.85
N HIS A 71 -30.50 -13.85 7.15
CA HIS A 71 -30.88 -12.53 6.63
C HIS A 71 -29.96 -11.43 7.20
N PRO A 72 -29.58 -10.40 6.40
CA PRO A 72 -28.70 -9.30 6.84
C PRO A 72 -29.13 -8.61 8.14
N ASN A 73 -30.44 -8.47 8.40
CA ASN A 73 -30.97 -7.88 9.62
C ASN A 73 -30.69 -8.70 10.88
N GLN A 74 -30.38 -9.99 10.76
CA GLN A 74 -30.11 -10.90 11.86
C GLN A 74 -28.61 -11.19 12.03
N THR A 75 -27.79 -10.74 11.09
CA THR A 75 -26.35 -11.00 11.07
C THR A 75 -25.59 -9.80 11.60
N LEU A 76 -25.00 -9.92 12.78
CA LEU A 76 -24.18 -8.84 13.34
C LEU A 76 -22.88 -8.66 12.57
N VAL A 77 -22.49 -7.43 12.29
CA VAL A 77 -21.19 -7.12 11.66
C VAL A 77 -20.03 -7.68 12.51
N LEU A 78 -20.18 -7.71 13.83
CA LEU A 78 -19.18 -8.28 14.73
C LEU A 78 -18.94 -9.76 14.48
N ASP A 79 -19.99 -10.55 14.22
CA ASP A 79 -19.87 -11.98 13.89
C ASP A 79 -19.10 -12.19 12.60
N VAL A 80 -19.42 -11.39 11.58
CA VAL A 80 -18.72 -11.40 10.28
C VAL A 80 -17.23 -11.07 10.44
N LEU A 81 -16.90 -10.08 11.26
CA LEU A 81 -15.52 -9.69 11.56
C LEU A 81 -14.77 -10.79 12.33
N ASN A 82 -15.42 -11.47 13.26
CA ASN A 82 -14.82 -12.56 14.04
C ASN A 82 -14.53 -13.78 13.15
N ILE A 83 -15.47 -14.17 12.27
CA ILE A 83 -15.26 -15.24 11.29
C ILE A 83 -14.06 -14.90 10.38
N TYR A 84 -13.99 -13.67 9.87
CA TYR A 84 -12.89 -13.22 9.05
C TYR A 84 -11.53 -13.27 9.77
N LEU A 85 -11.49 -12.91 11.04
CA LEU A 85 -10.28 -13.00 11.86
C LEU A 85 -9.80 -14.44 12.01
N SER A 86 -10.73 -15.38 12.28
CA SER A 86 -10.40 -16.79 12.48
C SER A 86 -9.97 -17.49 11.19
N ASP A 87 -10.64 -17.21 10.08
CA ASP A 87 -10.52 -18.01 8.88
C ASP A 87 -9.49 -17.42 7.89
N VAL A 88 -9.46 -16.10 7.75
CA VAL A 88 -8.69 -15.41 6.70
C VAL A 88 -7.52 -14.61 7.25
N ALA A 89 -7.78 -13.73 8.23
CA ALA A 89 -6.79 -12.75 8.67
C ALA A 89 -5.53 -13.37 9.27
N ARG A 90 -5.65 -14.54 9.91
CA ARG A 90 -4.50 -15.29 10.44
C ARG A 90 -3.47 -15.68 9.38
N ASN A 91 -3.91 -15.84 8.13
CA ASN A 91 -3.06 -16.25 7.00
C ASN A 91 -2.48 -15.05 6.24
N HIS A 92 -2.78 -13.82 6.66
CA HIS A 92 -2.21 -12.63 6.04
C HIS A 92 -0.72 -12.51 6.34
N ALA A 93 0.03 -11.84 5.46
CA ALA A 93 1.45 -11.56 5.67
C ALA A 93 1.74 -10.75 6.96
N ARG A 94 0.73 -10.05 7.50
CA ARG A 94 0.80 -9.26 8.73
C ARG A 94 -0.49 -9.40 9.54
N PRO A 95 -0.70 -10.57 10.16
CA PRO A 95 -1.94 -10.87 10.85
C PRO A 95 -2.27 -9.87 11.97
N GLU A 96 -1.27 -9.46 12.75
CA GLU A 96 -1.47 -8.50 13.86
C GLU A 96 -1.91 -7.11 13.38
N GLU A 97 -1.41 -6.62 12.24
CA GLU A 97 -1.86 -5.36 11.66
C GLU A 97 -3.33 -5.46 11.21
N THR A 98 -3.72 -6.57 10.58
CA THR A 98 -5.11 -6.82 10.18
C THR A 98 -6.01 -6.93 11.41
N LYS A 99 -5.61 -7.69 12.43
CA LYS A 99 -6.34 -7.80 13.70
C LYS A 99 -6.59 -6.43 14.35
N GLN A 100 -5.57 -5.55 14.38
CA GLN A 100 -5.75 -4.19 14.94
C GLN A 100 -6.75 -3.35 14.14
N ARG A 101 -6.79 -3.47 12.81
CA ARG A 101 -7.79 -2.77 11.98
C ARG A 101 -9.19 -3.33 12.21
N VAL A 102 -9.33 -4.64 12.27
CA VAL A 102 -10.62 -5.30 12.56
C VAL A 102 -11.13 -4.93 13.95
N LEU A 103 -10.28 -4.88 14.97
CA LEU A 103 -10.67 -4.41 16.30
C LEU A 103 -11.10 -2.93 16.29
N THR A 104 -10.50 -2.12 15.41
CA THR A 104 -10.94 -0.73 15.25
C THR A 104 -12.31 -0.64 14.58
N LEU A 105 -12.57 -1.47 13.56
CA LEU A 105 -13.89 -1.62 12.95
C LEU A 105 -14.93 -2.07 14.00
N ALA A 106 -14.63 -3.09 14.78
CA ALA A 106 -15.53 -3.62 15.81
C ALA A 106 -15.98 -2.53 16.80
N ASN A 107 -15.13 -1.58 17.18
CA ASN A 107 -15.50 -0.49 18.09
C ASN A 107 -16.63 0.42 17.57
N PHE A 108 -16.78 0.54 16.26
CA PHE A 108 -17.85 1.33 15.66
C PHE A 108 -19.03 0.45 15.24
N TRP A 109 -18.73 -0.71 14.61
CA TRP A 109 -19.71 -1.55 13.95
C TRP A 109 -20.40 -2.55 14.90
N GLN A 110 -19.95 -2.67 16.16
CA GLN A 110 -20.49 -3.64 17.13
C GLN A 110 -22.02 -3.65 17.25
N PRO A 111 -22.73 -2.49 17.30
CA PRO A 111 -24.19 -2.50 17.47
C PRO A 111 -24.96 -2.71 16.16
N TYR A 112 -24.28 -2.85 15.03
CA TYR A 112 -24.91 -2.86 13.71
C TYR A 112 -24.97 -4.26 13.10
N THR A 113 -26.02 -4.48 12.29
CA THR A 113 -26.21 -5.67 11.47
C THR A 113 -25.67 -5.42 10.05
N LEU A 114 -25.63 -6.48 9.23
CA LEU A 114 -25.25 -6.34 7.83
C LEU A 114 -26.21 -5.44 7.04
N ALA A 115 -27.49 -5.36 7.40
CA ALA A 115 -28.46 -4.46 6.77
C ALA A 115 -28.15 -2.97 7.02
N ASP A 116 -27.46 -2.65 8.11
CA ASP A 116 -27.03 -1.29 8.41
C ASP A 116 -25.80 -0.85 7.60
N VAL A 117 -25.13 -1.79 6.90
CA VAL A 117 -23.95 -1.50 6.09
C VAL A 117 -24.39 -0.87 4.78
N ASN A 118 -24.36 0.44 4.73
CA ASN A 118 -24.74 1.25 3.57
C ASN A 118 -23.83 2.48 3.43
N GLY A 119 -24.00 3.25 2.34
CA GLY A 119 -23.16 4.41 2.04
C GLY A 119 -23.18 5.49 3.14
N LYS A 120 -24.34 5.72 3.78
CA LYS A 120 -24.47 6.68 4.88
C LYS A 120 -23.61 6.24 6.07
N ARG A 121 -23.76 4.98 6.51
CA ARG A 121 -23.02 4.44 7.64
C ARG A 121 -21.52 4.35 7.39
N CYS A 122 -21.09 4.04 6.15
CA CYS A 122 -19.69 4.05 5.78
C CYS A 122 -19.07 5.47 5.85
N ARG A 123 -19.83 6.52 5.48
CA ARG A 123 -19.39 7.90 5.65
C ARG A 123 -19.32 8.33 7.12
N GLU A 124 -20.29 7.93 7.95
CA GLU A 124 -20.28 8.15 9.39
C GLU A 124 -19.06 7.50 10.06
N TYR A 125 -18.75 6.24 9.67
CA TYR A 125 -17.52 5.58 10.11
C TYR A 125 -16.27 6.38 9.74
N THR A 126 -16.19 6.84 8.50
CA THR A 126 -15.04 7.60 8.01
C THR A 126 -14.86 8.90 8.81
N ALA A 127 -15.94 9.67 9.03
CA ALA A 127 -15.93 10.91 9.80
C ALA A 127 -15.50 10.65 11.26
N TRP A 128 -16.08 9.63 11.88
CA TRP A 128 -15.72 9.22 13.25
C TRP A 128 -14.24 8.85 13.35
N ARG A 129 -13.71 8.17 12.33
CA ARG A 129 -12.34 7.62 12.36
C ARG A 129 -11.27 8.67 12.11
N VAL A 130 -11.51 9.61 11.19
CA VAL A 130 -10.57 10.66 10.81
C VAL A 130 -10.28 11.61 11.98
N GLY A 131 -11.25 11.88 12.85
CA GLY A 131 -11.06 12.70 14.05
C GLY A 131 -10.25 12.04 15.17
N GLN A 132 -9.86 10.76 15.04
CA GLN A 132 -9.16 10.05 16.10
C GLN A 132 -7.64 10.10 15.96
N PRO A 133 -6.92 10.15 17.09
CA PRO A 133 -5.47 10.04 17.05
C PRO A 133 -5.02 8.64 16.62
N TRP A 134 -3.95 8.57 15.87
CA TRP A 134 -3.31 7.30 15.53
C TRP A 134 -2.81 6.62 16.80
N LYS A 135 -3.24 5.37 17.09
CA LYS A 135 -2.94 4.64 18.35
C LYS A 135 -1.45 4.57 18.73
N SER A 136 -0.54 4.64 17.75
CA SER A 136 0.90 4.61 18.00
C SER A 136 1.53 5.99 18.23
N SER A 137 0.79 7.07 18.03
CA SER A 137 1.28 8.43 18.29
C SER A 137 1.05 8.80 19.75
N LYS A 138 1.90 8.29 20.65
CA LYS A 138 2.01 8.88 21.98
C LYS A 138 2.37 10.36 21.80
N PRO A 139 1.74 11.30 22.53
CA PRO A 139 2.24 12.66 22.55
C PRO A 139 3.69 12.59 23.00
N LYS A 140 4.58 12.96 22.10
CA LYS A 140 6.03 13.00 22.43
C LYS A 140 6.23 14.10 23.47
N ARG A 141 7.16 13.88 24.42
CA ARG A 141 7.63 14.90 25.40
C ARG A 141 8.00 16.25 24.76
N THR A 142 8.03 16.36 23.46
CA THR A 142 8.34 17.54 22.64
C THR A 142 7.11 18.37 22.23
N GLY A 143 5.93 18.18 22.84
CA GLY A 143 4.74 19.00 22.58
C GLY A 143 4.11 18.83 21.19
N ARG A 144 4.58 17.89 20.37
CA ARG A 144 4.05 17.65 19.03
C ARG A 144 2.67 16.98 19.11
N ALA A 145 1.65 17.61 18.50
CA ALA A 145 0.29 17.08 18.43
C ALA A 145 0.27 15.63 17.93
N ALA A 146 -0.65 14.82 18.46
CA ALA A 146 -0.84 13.44 18.01
C ALA A 146 -1.25 13.43 16.52
N ARG A 147 -0.66 12.54 15.74
CA ARG A 147 -1.02 12.38 14.33
C ARG A 147 -2.46 11.82 14.23
N LEU A 148 -3.32 12.51 13.53
CA LEU A 148 -4.67 12.05 13.26
C LEU A 148 -4.70 10.99 12.16
N VAL A 149 -5.75 10.17 12.18
CA VAL A 149 -6.03 9.17 11.15
C VAL A 149 -6.43 9.88 9.86
N THR A 150 -5.96 9.39 8.73
CA THR A 150 -6.30 9.92 7.40
C THR A 150 -7.47 9.13 6.78
N GLU A 151 -8.20 9.74 5.85
CA GLU A 151 -9.24 9.04 5.07
C GLU A 151 -8.71 7.78 4.38
N ALA A 152 -7.47 7.81 3.88
CA ALA A 152 -6.84 6.63 3.27
C ALA A 152 -6.68 5.47 4.27
N ALA A 153 -6.48 5.77 5.56
CA ALA A 153 -6.44 4.74 6.60
C ALA A 153 -7.84 4.22 6.92
N ALA A 154 -8.85 5.09 7.02
CA ALA A 154 -10.25 4.68 7.18
C ALA A 154 -10.73 3.85 5.98
N ARG A 155 -10.37 4.25 4.75
CA ARG A 155 -10.63 3.45 3.55
C ARG A 155 -10.03 2.05 3.66
N ARG A 156 -8.78 1.92 4.14
CA ARG A 156 -8.13 0.61 4.30
C ARG A 156 -8.84 -0.27 5.33
N GLU A 157 -9.36 0.32 6.40
CA GLU A 157 -10.17 -0.38 7.39
C GLU A 157 -11.51 -0.85 6.77
N LEU A 158 -12.20 0.00 5.99
CA LEU A 158 -13.42 -0.39 5.25
C LEU A 158 -13.17 -1.44 4.15
N GLU A 159 -11.98 -1.47 3.54
CA GLU A 159 -11.57 -2.55 2.63
C GLU A 159 -11.49 -3.90 3.35
N ASP A 160 -11.02 -3.93 4.60
CA ASP A 160 -11.04 -5.14 5.42
C ASP A 160 -12.49 -5.54 5.80
N LEU A 161 -13.38 -4.58 6.09
CA LEU A 161 -14.82 -4.86 6.30
C LEU A 161 -15.46 -5.47 5.05
N ARG A 162 -15.19 -4.89 3.87
CA ARG A 162 -15.69 -5.42 2.59
C ARG A 162 -15.18 -6.84 2.34
N SER A 163 -13.91 -7.10 2.65
CA SER A 163 -13.32 -8.43 2.52
C SER A 163 -13.96 -9.43 3.47
N ALA A 164 -14.26 -9.01 4.70
CA ALA A 164 -14.95 -9.85 5.67
C ALA A 164 -16.38 -10.21 5.24
N ILE A 165 -17.14 -9.24 4.74
CA ILE A 165 -18.51 -9.45 4.23
C ILE A 165 -18.49 -10.37 2.99
N ASN A 166 -17.56 -10.16 2.07
CA ASN A 166 -17.43 -11.02 0.90
C ASN A 166 -17.07 -12.46 1.28
N HIS A 167 -16.16 -12.65 2.25
CA HIS A 167 -15.83 -13.98 2.77
C HIS A 167 -17.06 -14.64 3.39
N HIS A 168 -17.78 -13.94 4.25
CA HIS A 168 -19.00 -14.42 4.90
C HIS A 168 -20.05 -14.91 3.88
N ARG A 169 -20.23 -14.15 2.79
CA ARG A 169 -21.10 -14.55 1.68
C ARG A 169 -20.58 -15.78 0.92
N GLN A 170 -19.25 -15.84 0.66
CA GLN A 170 -18.63 -16.98 -0.03
C GLN A 170 -18.77 -18.29 0.78
N GLU A 171 -18.80 -18.19 2.11
CA GLU A 171 -19.05 -19.34 3.02
C GLU A 171 -20.57 -19.74 3.06
N GLY A 172 -21.43 -19.05 2.31
CA GLY A 172 -22.87 -19.33 2.29
C GLY A 172 -23.62 -18.94 3.57
N LEU A 173 -23.02 -18.05 4.40
CA LEU A 173 -23.61 -17.64 5.67
C LEU A 173 -24.62 -16.49 5.52
N CYS A 174 -24.56 -15.76 4.39
CA CYS A 174 -25.53 -14.76 3.99
C CYS A 174 -25.59 -14.70 2.47
N GLY A 175 -26.75 -14.96 1.86
CA GLY A 175 -26.93 -14.96 0.40
C GLY A 175 -27.01 -13.57 -0.23
N GLU A 176 -27.44 -12.57 0.54
CA GLU A 176 -27.64 -11.23 0.06
C GLU A 176 -26.34 -10.45 -0.17
N ILE A 177 -26.40 -9.54 -1.14
CA ILE A 177 -25.25 -8.68 -1.48
C ILE A 177 -25.28 -7.43 -0.61
N VAL A 178 -24.31 -7.31 0.28
CA VAL A 178 -24.12 -6.14 1.12
C VAL A 178 -22.94 -5.31 0.56
N SER A 179 -23.22 -4.06 0.19
CA SER A 179 -22.25 -3.18 -0.46
C SER A 179 -21.57 -2.24 0.53
N VAL A 180 -20.24 -2.32 0.63
CA VAL A 180 -19.43 -1.39 1.42
C VAL A 180 -18.94 -0.26 0.52
N VAL A 181 -19.43 0.95 0.77
CA VAL A 181 -19.03 2.16 0.05
C VAL A 181 -17.73 2.69 0.63
N LEU A 182 -16.70 2.75 -0.19
CA LEU A 182 -15.37 3.21 0.22
C LEU A 182 -15.20 4.71 -0.05
N PRO A 183 -14.50 5.46 0.82
CA PRO A 183 -14.05 6.81 0.51
C PRO A 183 -13.27 6.87 -0.81
N GLU A 184 -13.23 8.01 -1.46
CA GLU A 184 -12.52 8.19 -2.71
C GLU A 184 -11.02 7.89 -2.54
N LYS A 185 -10.44 7.23 -3.53
CA LYS A 185 -9.01 6.96 -3.55
C LYS A 185 -8.29 8.22 -4.04
N ARG A 186 -7.45 8.80 -3.19
CA ARG A 186 -6.59 9.90 -3.65
C ARG A 186 -5.69 9.43 -4.79
N PRO A 187 -5.48 10.27 -5.82
CA PRO A 187 -4.56 9.95 -6.89
C PRO A 187 -3.16 9.64 -6.33
N SER A 188 -2.46 8.72 -6.97
CA SER A 188 -1.08 8.41 -6.60
C SER A 188 -0.21 9.64 -6.90
N ARG A 189 0.77 9.90 -6.03
CA ARG A 189 1.73 10.97 -6.30
C ARG A 189 2.68 10.51 -7.40
N GLU A 190 2.81 11.29 -8.45
CA GLU A 190 3.74 11.06 -9.56
C GLU A 190 5.13 11.63 -9.26
N VAL A 191 5.72 11.23 -8.14
CA VAL A 191 7.07 11.68 -7.77
C VAL A 191 8.11 10.70 -8.32
N TRP A 192 9.04 11.22 -9.10
CA TRP A 192 10.23 10.52 -9.58
C TRP A 192 11.43 11.46 -9.54
N LEU A 193 12.65 10.93 -9.51
CA LEU A 193 13.88 11.69 -9.43
C LEU A 193 14.49 11.94 -10.82
N THR A 194 14.90 13.16 -11.08
CA THR A 194 15.78 13.49 -12.22
C THR A 194 17.15 12.83 -12.02
N ARG A 195 17.96 12.76 -13.07
CA ARG A 195 19.33 12.22 -12.97
C ARG A 195 20.18 12.99 -11.98
N SER A 196 20.06 14.33 -11.96
CA SER A 196 20.77 15.20 -11.02
C SER A 196 20.33 15.01 -9.58
N GLU A 197 19.03 14.89 -9.30
CA GLU A 197 18.54 14.61 -7.96
C GLU A 197 18.95 13.24 -7.46
N ALA A 198 18.90 12.22 -8.31
CA ALA A 198 19.39 10.90 -7.99
C ALA A 198 20.90 10.92 -7.67
N ALA A 199 21.68 11.66 -8.42
CA ALA A 199 23.12 11.84 -8.14
C ALA A 199 23.35 12.55 -6.79
N ARG A 200 22.66 13.68 -6.55
CA ARG A 200 22.72 14.37 -5.25
C ARG A 200 22.36 13.46 -4.09
N LEU A 201 21.28 12.65 -4.24
CA LEU A 201 20.82 11.72 -3.22
C LEU A 201 21.87 10.63 -2.92
N ILE A 202 22.49 10.05 -3.96
CA ILE A 202 23.57 9.07 -3.80
C ILE A 202 24.77 9.69 -3.09
N TRP A 203 25.18 10.90 -3.50
CA TRP A 203 26.30 11.61 -2.90
C TRP A 203 26.04 11.98 -1.44
N ALA A 204 24.86 12.51 -1.13
CA ALA A 204 24.46 12.83 0.23
C ALA A 204 24.49 11.58 1.13
N ALA A 205 23.97 10.45 0.63
CA ALA A 205 24.04 9.18 1.35
C ALA A 205 25.49 8.69 1.51
N TYR A 206 26.30 8.73 0.45
CA TYR A 206 27.68 8.23 0.47
C TYR A 206 28.57 8.99 1.45
N ARG A 207 28.43 10.33 1.51
CA ARG A 207 29.21 11.22 2.37
C ARG A 207 28.69 11.35 3.79
N ALA A 208 27.55 10.73 4.11
CA ALA A 208 26.94 10.87 5.42
C ALA A 208 27.86 10.34 6.53
N LYS A 209 28.20 11.21 7.48
CA LYS A 209 29.02 10.91 8.66
C LYS A 209 28.12 10.82 9.90
N GLN A 210 28.60 10.10 10.90
CA GLN A 210 27.98 10.11 12.20
C GLN A 210 28.18 11.49 12.85
N VAL A 211 27.11 12.05 13.42
CA VAL A 211 27.17 13.29 14.18
C VAL A 211 27.02 12.95 15.67
N MET A 212 27.95 13.41 16.48
CA MET A 212 27.93 13.32 17.95
C MET A 212 28.22 14.71 18.50
N PHE A 213 27.40 15.17 19.46
CA PHE A 213 27.53 16.51 20.06
C PHE A 213 27.68 17.63 18.99
N ASP A 214 26.81 17.58 17.97
CA ASP A 214 26.78 18.49 16.81
C ASP A 214 28.05 18.54 15.94
N LYS A 215 29.02 17.65 16.19
CA LYS A 215 30.22 17.51 15.36
C LYS A 215 30.19 16.23 14.53
N ALA A 216 30.57 16.37 13.26
CA ALA A 216 30.73 15.22 12.37
C ALA A 216 31.96 14.39 12.79
N THR A 217 31.77 13.08 12.96
CA THR A 217 32.84 12.13 13.25
C THR A 217 33.42 11.56 11.96
N ALA A 218 34.56 10.87 12.04
CA ALA A 218 35.18 10.17 10.90
C ALA A 218 34.33 8.96 10.43
N ARG A 219 33.36 8.47 11.22
CA ARG A 219 32.60 7.25 10.95
C ARG A 219 31.56 7.46 9.85
N ASP A 220 31.67 6.66 8.78
CA ASP A 220 30.69 6.63 7.70
C ASP A 220 29.41 5.91 8.15
N VAL A 221 28.25 6.57 7.99
CA VAL A 221 26.95 6.01 8.40
C VAL A 221 25.97 5.86 7.24
N GLY A 222 26.32 6.25 6.03
CA GLY A 222 25.42 6.30 4.89
C GLY A 222 25.79 5.43 3.70
N LYS A 223 27.00 4.85 3.64
CA LYS A 223 27.45 4.06 2.49
C LYS A 223 26.52 2.90 2.10
N HIS A 224 25.89 2.24 3.08
CA HIS A 224 24.92 1.18 2.84
C HIS A 224 23.61 1.74 2.23
N ILE A 225 23.24 2.99 2.55
CA ILE A 225 22.10 3.68 1.94
C ILE A 225 22.40 4.02 0.48
N ALA A 226 23.62 4.50 0.17
CA ALA A 226 24.02 4.75 -1.20
C ALA A 226 23.99 3.47 -2.06
N ARG A 227 24.44 2.32 -1.53
CA ARG A 227 24.31 1.02 -2.19
C ARG A 227 22.86 0.65 -2.44
N PHE A 228 21.99 0.82 -1.45
CA PHE A 228 20.55 0.60 -1.58
C PHE A 228 19.95 1.46 -2.70
N ILE A 229 20.29 2.76 -2.76
CA ILE A 229 19.77 3.70 -3.77
C ILE A 229 20.21 3.26 -5.15
N LEU A 230 21.47 2.93 -5.34
CA LEU A 230 21.99 2.44 -6.63
C LEU A 230 21.25 1.19 -7.11
N VAL A 231 21.10 0.17 -6.26
CA VAL A 231 20.37 -1.05 -6.63
C VAL A 231 18.91 -0.74 -6.95
N GLY A 232 18.26 0.15 -6.17
CA GLY A 232 16.88 0.56 -6.40
C GLY A 232 16.68 1.26 -7.76
N LEU A 233 17.55 2.20 -8.11
CA LEU A 233 17.48 2.94 -9.37
C LEU A 233 17.76 2.06 -10.59
N TYR A 234 18.75 1.16 -10.50
CA TYR A 234 19.14 0.30 -11.63
C TYR A 234 18.22 -0.90 -11.85
N THR A 235 17.45 -1.31 -10.84
CA THR A 235 16.62 -2.53 -10.94
C THR A 235 15.12 -2.28 -10.74
N GLY A 236 14.71 -1.12 -10.27
CA GLY A 236 13.32 -0.84 -9.88
C GLY A 236 12.78 -1.79 -8.79
N THR A 237 13.66 -2.49 -8.09
CA THR A 237 13.27 -3.52 -7.12
C THR A 237 12.66 -2.91 -5.87
N ARG A 238 11.62 -3.57 -5.31
CA ARG A 238 10.98 -3.14 -4.07
C ARG A 238 11.97 -3.16 -2.90
N HIS A 239 11.89 -2.17 -2.01
CA HIS A 239 12.88 -1.93 -0.97
C HIS A 239 13.14 -3.15 -0.06
N ASN A 240 12.11 -3.92 0.29
CA ASN A 240 12.26 -5.11 1.12
C ASN A 240 13.11 -6.20 0.44
N ALA A 241 12.95 -6.38 -0.87
CA ALA A 241 13.73 -7.36 -1.62
C ALA A 241 15.19 -6.93 -1.75
N ILE A 242 15.48 -5.62 -1.87
CA ILE A 242 16.86 -5.11 -1.88
C ILE A 242 17.53 -5.31 -0.51
N CYS A 243 16.85 -4.95 0.58
CA CYS A 243 17.36 -5.14 1.94
C CYS A 243 17.56 -6.63 2.29
N GLY A 244 16.66 -7.49 1.77
CA GLY A 244 16.76 -8.95 1.94
C GLY A 244 17.80 -9.63 1.07
N ALA A 245 18.38 -8.97 0.06
CA ALA A 245 19.26 -9.59 -0.92
C ALA A 245 20.60 -10.02 -0.30
N ALA A 246 20.94 -11.30 -0.51
CA ALA A 246 22.24 -11.89 -0.15
C ALA A 246 23.13 -12.06 -1.38
N PHE A 247 24.40 -12.42 -1.21
CA PHE A 247 25.29 -12.82 -2.30
C PHE A 247 25.35 -14.34 -2.52
N ARG A 248 24.62 -15.11 -1.71
CA ARG A 248 24.46 -16.55 -1.86
C ARG A 248 23.01 -16.93 -1.59
N PRO A 249 22.49 -18.00 -2.23
CA PRO A 249 21.16 -18.49 -1.91
C PRO A 249 21.02 -18.80 -0.42
N ALA A 250 19.91 -18.33 0.19
CA ALA A 250 19.58 -18.59 1.59
C ALA A 250 18.06 -18.61 1.75
N ILE A 251 17.56 -19.47 2.63
CA ILE A 251 16.12 -19.57 2.94
C ILE A 251 15.60 -18.22 3.45
N GLY A 252 14.44 -17.81 2.96
CA GLY A 252 13.80 -16.56 3.34
C GLY A 252 14.43 -15.28 2.75
N ARG A 253 15.42 -15.42 1.85
CA ARG A 253 16.13 -14.30 1.22
C ARG A 253 16.21 -14.41 -0.28
N GLY A 254 16.10 -13.28 -0.98
CA GLY A 254 16.56 -13.17 -2.37
C GLY A 254 18.10 -13.14 -2.43
N TYR A 255 18.67 -13.36 -3.60
CA TYR A 255 20.12 -13.33 -3.76
C TYR A 255 20.56 -12.78 -5.11
N VAL A 256 21.78 -12.27 -5.15
CA VAL A 256 22.44 -11.78 -6.36
C VAL A 256 23.49 -12.79 -6.79
N ASP A 257 23.29 -13.40 -7.97
CA ASP A 257 24.27 -14.21 -8.65
C ASP A 257 25.26 -13.28 -9.36
N LEU A 258 26.45 -13.14 -8.80
CA LEU A 258 27.51 -12.26 -9.33
C LEU A 258 28.16 -12.83 -10.60
N GLU A 259 28.14 -14.14 -10.82
CA GLU A 259 28.72 -14.79 -11.99
C GLU A 259 27.81 -14.57 -13.19
N ARG A 260 26.53 -14.94 -13.05
CA ARG A 260 25.52 -14.82 -14.12
C ARG A 260 24.96 -13.40 -14.27
N GLY A 261 25.22 -12.51 -13.32
CA GLY A 261 24.68 -11.15 -13.33
C GLY A 261 23.17 -11.08 -13.17
N VAL A 262 22.58 -11.97 -12.35
CA VAL A 262 21.14 -12.06 -12.14
C VAL A 262 20.78 -11.78 -10.67
N PHE A 263 19.78 -10.96 -10.45
CA PHE A 263 19.21 -10.75 -9.13
C PHE A 263 17.90 -11.51 -8.97
N HIS A 264 17.93 -12.57 -8.18
CA HIS A 264 16.76 -13.36 -7.76
C HIS A 264 16.07 -12.64 -6.61
N ARG A 265 15.04 -11.84 -6.94
CA ARG A 265 14.36 -10.92 -5.99
C ARG A 265 13.44 -11.64 -5.01
N ARG A 266 12.86 -12.78 -5.43
CA ARG A 266 11.98 -13.58 -4.59
C ARG A 266 12.82 -14.33 -3.57
N ALA A 267 12.38 -14.32 -2.32
CA ALA A 267 13.04 -15.08 -1.28
C ALA A 267 12.91 -16.59 -1.54
N THR A 268 13.99 -17.33 -1.36
CA THR A 268 14.01 -18.80 -1.49
C THR A 268 13.02 -19.40 -0.49
N GLY A 269 12.11 -20.26 -0.95
CA GLY A 269 11.06 -20.89 -0.14
C GLY A 269 9.82 -20.00 0.09
N ALA A 270 9.78 -18.75 -0.40
CA ALA A 270 8.60 -17.92 -0.28
C ALA A 270 7.47 -18.35 -1.22
N HIS A 271 6.24 -18.36 -0.69
CA HIS A 271 5.05 -18.55 -1.52
C HIS A 271 4.89 -17.44 -2.56
N GLU A 272 4.30 -17.78 -3.69
CA GLU A 272 3.98 -16.80 -4.72
C GLU A 272 2.85 -15.89 -4.24
N THR A 273 3.03 -14.60 -4.43
CA THR A 273 2.02 -13.59 -4.08
C THR A 273 1.65 -12.79 -5.33
N ASN A 274 0.52 -12.07 -5.30
CA ASN A 274 0.12 -11.17 -6.38
C ASN A 274 1.19 -10.10 -6.71
N LYS A 275 2.19 -9.91 -5.85
CA LYS A 275 3.32 -8.99 -6.08
C LYS A 275 4.44 -9.72 -6.79
N LYS A 276 4.34 -9.86 -8.10
CA LYS A 276 5.37 -10.52 -8.93
C LYS A 276 6.77 -9.98 -8.63
N GLN A 277 7.72 -10.89 -8.45
CA GLN A 277 9.13 -10.61 -8.19
C GLN A 277 10.03 -11.48 -9.08
N PRO A 278 9.96 -11.29 -10.42
CA PRO A 278 10.76 -12.09 -11.34
C PRO A 278 12.25 -11.82 -11.12
N PRO A 279 13.14 -12.79 -11.40
CA PRO A 279 14.57 -12.50 -11.47
C PRO A 279 14.85 -11.45 -12.53
N VAL A 280 15.87 -10.62 -12.30
CA VAL A 280 16.27 -9.57 -13.26
C VAL A 280 17.74 -9.67 -13.59
N ARG A 281 18.06 -9.48 -14.87
CA ARG A 281 19.43 -9.27 -15.33
C ARG A 281 19.92 -7.92 -14.81
N LEU A 282 21.10 -7.94 -14.24
CA LEU A 282 21.73 -6.71 -13.73
C LEU A 282 22.42 -5.95 -14.86
N PRO A 283 22.25 -4.62 -14.96
CA PRO A 283 23.06 -3.80 -15.86
C PRO A 283 24.54 -3.91 -15.49
N ASP A 284 25.41 -3.91 -16.49
CA ASP A 284 26.85 -4.15 -16.33
C ASP A 284 27.51 -3.18 -15.32
N ARG A 285 27.10 -1.93 -15.33
CA ARG A 285 27.58 -0.91 -14.36
C ARG A 285 27.23 -1.30 -12.92
N LEU A 286 26.01 -1.74 -12.67
CA LEU A 286 25.61 -2.17 -11.33
C LEU A 286 26.33 -3.46 -10.93
N LEU A 287 26.44 -4.42 -11.86
CA LEU A 287 27.14 -5.68 -11.62
C LEU A 287 28.62 -5.45 -11.26
N ALA A 288 29.31 -4.54 -11.94
CA ALA A 288 30.66 -4.13 -11.61
C ALA A 288 30.78 -3.56 -10.18
N HIS A 289 29.81 -2.72 -9.76
CA HIS A 289 29.76 -2.21 -8.39
C HIS A 289 29.57 -3.34 -7.38
N LEU A 290 28.62 -4.25 -7.63
CA LEU A 290 28.32 -5.38 -6.72
C LEU A 290 29.52 -6.32 -6.58
N ARG A 291 30.17 -6.69 -7.68
CA ARG A 291 31.44 -7.48 -7.69
C ARG A 291 32.54 -6.78 -6.89
N ARG A 292 32.73 -5.48 -7.09
CA ARG A 292 33.71 -4.68 -6.36
C ARG A 292 33.40 -4.64 -4.86
N TRP A 293 32.14 -4.41 -4.45
CA TRP A 293 31.77 -4.37 -3.04
C TRP A 293 31.99 -5.70 -2.34
N HIS A 294 31.66 -6.79 -3.04
CA HIS A 294 31.88 -8.15 -2.51
C HIS A 294 33.36 -8.45 -2.39
N ARG A 295 34.16 -8.21 -3.42
CA ARG A 295 35.62 -8.43 -3.45
C ARG A 295 36.36 -7.63 -2.35
N LEU A 296 35.99 -6.38 -2.15
CA LEU A 296 36.59 -5.51 -1.14
C LEU A 296 36.06 -5.78 0.29
N GLY A 297 35.16 -6.75 0.47
CA GLY A 297 34.57 -7.07 1.76
C GLY A 297 33.70 -5.96 2.35
N VAL A 298 33.33 -4.94 1.54
CA VAL A 298 32.44 -3.83 1.96
C VAL A 298 31.01 -4.30 2.16
N ALA A 299 30.63 -5.35 1.44
CA ALA A 299 29.38 -6.08 1.60
C ALA A 299 29.67 -7.57 1.38
N LYS A 300 29.74 -8.35 2.46
CA LYS A 300 30.16 -9.75 2.45
C LYS A 300 28.99 -10.72 2.31
N HIS A 301 27.93 -10.48 3.08
CA HIS A 301 26.81 -11.40 3.22
C HIS A 301 25.54 -10.90 2.55
N ALA A 302 25.35 -9.58 2.53
CA ALA A 302 24.17 -8.93 1.96
C ALA A 302 24.53 -7.70 1.12
N VAL A 303 23.72 -7.43 0.12
CA VAL A 303 23.89 -6.25 -0.75
C VAL A 303 23.82 -4.94 0.05
N VAL A 304 22.89 -4.89 1.01
CA VAL A 304 22.75 -3.77 1.95
C VAL A 304 23.14 -4.24 3.33
N GLU A 305 24.37 -3.93 3.73
CA GLU A 305 24.99 -4.39 4.96
C GLU A 305 25.54 -3.21 5.75
N TRP A 306 25.30 -3.21 7.06
CA TRP A 306 25.79 -2.23 8.01
C TRP A 306 26.48 -2.92 9.18
N ASN A 307 27.74 -2.60 9.44
CA ASN A 307 28.58 -3.23 10.47
C ASN A 307 28.57 -4.78 10.38
N GLY A 308 28.72 -5.32 9.18
CA GLY A 308 28.74 -6.78 8.94
C GLY A 308 27.38 -7.48 9.08
N LYS A 309 26.27 -6.74 9.28
CA LYS A 309 24.93 -7.30 9.42
C LYS A 309 23.98 -6.81 8.35
N PRO A 310 23.08 -7.67 7.82
CA PRO A 310 22.03 -7.26 6.89
C PRO A 310 21.13 -6.18 7.51
N VAL A 311 20.69 -5.23 6.68
CA VAL A 311 19.83 -4.13 7.10
C VAL A 311 18.38 -4.44 6.73
N HIS A 312 17.47 -4.53 7.69
CA HIS A 312 16.06 -4.80 7.46
C HIS A 312 15.27 -3.57 6.96
N SER A 313 15.70 -2.37 7.32
CA SER A 313 15.02 -1.14 6.92
C SER A 313 15.99 0.02 6.74
N VAL A 314 15.88 0.68 5.61
CA VAL A 314 16.68 1.87 5.25
C VAL A 314 15.93 3.18 5.47
N ARG A 315 14.67 3.15 5.91
CA ARG A 315 13.77 4.33 5.94
C ARG A 315 14.37 5.55 6.63
N LYS A 316 14.96 5.37 7.81
CA LYS A 316 15.52 6.48 8.59
C LYS A 316 16.76 7.08 7.91
N GLY A 317 17.69 6.22 7.45
CA GLY A 317 18.89 6.66 6.74
C GLY A 317 18.58 7.29 5.39
N PHE A 318 17.63 6.72 4.65
CA PHE A 318 17.16 7.25 3.39
C PHE A 318 16.53 8.65 3.56
N ALA A 319 15.63 8.85 4.54
CA ALA A 319 15.02 10.15 4.82
C ALA A 319 16.08 11.22 5.20
N LYS A 320 17.11 10.84 5.96
CA LYS A 320 18.24 11.74 6.25
C LYS A 320 19.00 12.12 4.97
N ALA A 321 19.24 11.15 4.08
CA ALA A 321 19.93 11.40 2.81
C ALA A 321 19.08 12.32 1.88
N VAL A 322 17.76 12.13 1.81
CA VAL A 322 16.85 13.01 1.04
C VAL A 322 16.95 14.45 1.54
N LYS A 323 16.87 14.64 2.87
CA LYS A 323 17.02 15.97 3.48
C LYS A 323 18.38 16.60 3.18
N ALA A 324 19.47 15.83 3.30
CA ALA A 324 20.83 16.31 3.04
C ALA A 324 21.10 16.58 1.54
N ALA A 325 20.35 15.94 0.63
CA ALA A 325 20.42 16.19 -0.81
C ALA A 325 19.66 17.45 -1.25
N GLY A 326 18.93 18.12 -0.34
CA GLY A 326 18.10 19.29 -0.67
C GLY A 326 16.95 18.94 -1.63
N ILE A 327 16.33 17.77 -1.46
CA ILE A 327 15.18 17.35 -2.28
C ILE A 327 13.93 17.69 -1.47
N GLU A 328 13.12 18.60 -1.98
CA GLU A 328 11.92 19.12 -1.30
C GLU A 328 10.74 18.16 -1.37
N ASP A 329 10.64 17.39 -2.44
CA ASP A 329 9.59 16.40 -2.62
C ASP A 329 9.62 15.32 -1.55
N HIS A 330 8.43 14.78 -1.24
CA HIS A 330 8.31 13.64 -0.32
C HIS A 330 8.82 12.35 -0.96
N VAL A 331 10.13 12.20 -1.00
CA VAL A 331 10.81 11.03 -1.58
C VAL A 331 10.94 9.92 -0.53
N THR A 332 10.40 8.75 -0.86
CA THR A 332 10.50 7.52 -0.07
C THR A 332 11.29 6.46 -0.85
N PRO A 333 11.74 5.35 -0.21
CA PRO A 333 12.40 4.25 -0.92
C PRO A 333 11.61 3.69 -2.11
N HIS A 334 10.27 3.83 -2.11
CA HIS A 334 9.44 3.38 -3.23
C HIS A 334 9.56 4.28 -4.47
N VAL A 335 9.88 5.54 -4.28
CA VAL A 335 10.11 6.50 -5.37
C VAL A 335 11.27 6.05 -6.29
N LEU A 336 12.26 5.31 -5.78
CA LEU A 336 13.33 4.75 -6.63
C LEU A 336 12.77 3.82 -7.71
N ARG A 337 11.72 3.05 -7.40
CA ARG A 337 11.05 2.19 -8.37
C ARG A 337 10.23 3.00 -9.38
N HIS A 338 9.53 4.05 -8.93
CA HIS A 338 8.85 4.99 -9.82
C HIS A 338 9.86 5.64 -10.77
N THR A 339 10.99 6.10 -10.24
CA THR A 339 12.09 6.67 -11.00
C THR A 339 12.63 5.71 -12.06
N ALA A 340 12.88 4.44 -11.68
CA ALA A 340 13.35 3.43 -12.61
C ALA A 340 12.34 3.17 -13.74
N ALA A 341 11.04 3.10 -13.43
CA ALA A 341 9.98 2.94 -14.41
C ALA A 341 9.91 4.14 -15.38
N THR A 342 9.88 5.36 -14.83
CA THR A 342 9.88 6.59 -15.63
C THR A 342 11.12 6.68 -16.54
N TRP A 343 12.31 6.34 -16.02
CA TRP A 343 13.52 6.36 -16.83
C TRP A 343 13.52 5.31 -17.95
N LEU A 344 12.97 4.12 -17.70
CA LEU A 344 12.79 3.10 -18.74
C LEU A 344 11.87 3.62 -19.85
N MET A 345 10.74 4.21 -19.48
CA MET A 345 9.80 4.76 -20.46
C MET A 345 10.42 5.91 -21.24
N ARG A 346 11.04 6.89 -20.59
CA ARG A 346 11.71 8.03 -21.25
C ARG A 346 12.85 7.63 -22.18
N ASN A 347 13.45 6.46 -21.94
CA ASN A 347 14.48 5.91 -22.82
C ASN A 347 13.90 5.02 -23.94
N GLY A 348 12.57 5.00 -24.15
CA GLY A 348 11.91 4.23 -25.21
C GLY A 348 11.98 2.72 -25.00
N ALA A 349 11.99 2.24 -23.74
CA ALA A 349 12.04 0.80 -23.49
C ALA A 349 10.71 0.13 -23.89
N ASN A 350 10.80 -1.04 -24.55
CA ASN A 350 9.63 -1.82 -24.90
C ASN A 350 8.78 -2.12 -23.66
N LEU A 351 7.47 -1.84 -23.74
CA LEU A 351 6.53 -1.95 -22.62
C LEU A 351 6.50 -3.34 -21.99
N TRP A 352 6.48 -4.39 -22.81
CA TRP A 352 6.45 -5.77 -22.33
C TRP A 352 7.73 -6.14 -21.56
N GLN A 353 8.89 -5.79 -22.11
CA GLN A 353 10.18 -6.03 -21.47
C GLN A 353 10.33 -5.22 -20.17
N ALA A 354 9.94 -3.96 -20.18
CA ALA A 354 9.99 -3.09 -19.01
C ALA A 354 9.04 -3.55 -17.89
N ALA A 355 7.82 -3.98 -18.24
CA ALA A 355 6.87 -4.56 -17.29
C ALA A 355 7.41 -5.84 -16.65
N GLY A 356 7.96 -6.75 -17.46
CA GLY A 356 8.64 -7.97 -16.99
C GLY A 356 9.83 -7.67 -16.09
N PHE A 357 10.68 -6.71 -16.48
CA PHE A 357 11.84 -6.27 -15.69
C PHE A 357 11.43 -5.69 -14.35
N LEU A 358 10.42 -4.85 -14.31
CA LEU A 358 9.92 -4.24 -13.08
C LEU A 358 9.06 -5.20 -12.24
N GLY A 359 8.50 -6.26 -12.82
CA GLY A 359 7.54 -7.17 -12.16
C GLY A 359 6.22 -6.45 -11.88
N MET A 360 5.62 -5.90 -12.92
CA MET A 360 4.26 -5.34 -12.97
C MET A 360 3.58 -5.79 -14.27
N THR A 361 2.28 -5.54 -14.41
CA THR A 361 1.59 -5.80 -15.68
C THR A 361 1.87 -4.71 -16.69
N VAL A 362 1.69 -5.00 -17.98
CA VAL A 362 1.88 -4.02 -19.06
C VAL A 362 0.86 -2.90 -18.93
N GLU A 363 -0.39 -3.24 -18.60
CA GLU A 363 -1.48 -2.28 -18.40
C GLU A 363 -1.14 -1.28 -17.29
N MET A 364 -0.65 -1.77 -16.15
CA MET A 364 -0.22 -0.90 -15.04
C MET A 364 0.96 -0.01 -15.43
N LEU A 365 1.93 -0.53 -16.20
CA LEU A 365 3.06 0.25 -16.68
C LEU A 365 2.60 1.34 -17.64
N GLN A 366 1.71 1.01 -18.56
CA GLN A 366 1.17 1.93 -19.56
C GLN A 366 0.29 3.00 -18.91
N GLU A 367 -0.62 2.62 -18.00
CA GLU A 367 -1.50 3.54 -17.31
C GLU A 367 -0.74 4.58 -16.47
N VAL A 368 0.28 4.12 -15.73
CA VAL A 368 0.99 4.98 -14.77
C VAL A 368 2.18 5.71 -15.39
N TYR A 369 2.86 5.12 -16.37
CA TYR A 369 4.14 5.66 -16.88
C TYR A 369 4.17 5.80 -18.41
N GLY A 370 3.15 5.33 -19.13
CA GLY A 370 3.13 5.32 -20.60
C GLY A 370 3.31 6.72 -21.21
N HIS A 371 2.74 7.74 -20.56
CA HIS A 371 2.85 9.14 -20.99
C HIS A 371 4.29 9.69 -20.98
N HIS A 372 5.24 9.01 -20.35
CA HIS A 372 6.65 9.35 -20.39
C HIS A 372 7.41 8.73 -21.59
N HIS A 373 6.78 7.82 -22.34
CA HIS A 373 7.42 7.18 -23.48
C HIS A 373 7.55 8.16 -24.65
N PRO A 374 8.70 8.21 -25.39
CA PRO A 374 8.88 9.14 -26.51
C PRO A 374 7.82 9.01 -27.60
N ASP A 375 7.39 7.77 -27.89
CA ASP A 375 6.40 7.48 -28.92
C ASP A 375 4.94 7.58 -28.42
N PHE A 376 4.74 8.03 -27.14
CA PHE A 376 3.39 8.21 -26.62
C PHE A 376 2.64 9.24 -27.44
N GLN A 377 1.56 8.80 -28.10
CA GLN A 377 0.72 9.61 -28.99
C GLN A 377 1.43 10.18 -30.24
N ALA A 378 2.72 9.89 -30.50
CA ALA A 378 3.45 10.46 -31.63
C ALA A 378 2.76 10.14 -32.97
N ASP A 379 2.40 8.89 -33.20
CA ASP A 379 1.65 8.48 -34.40
C ASP A 379 0.27 9.12 -34.50
N THR A 380 -0.41 9.28 -33.37
CA THR A 380 -1.75 9.92 -33.32
C THR A 380 -1.64 11.41 -33.61
N ALA A 381 -0.64 12.09 -33.03
CA ALA A 381 -0.39 13.51 -33.31
C ALA A 381 -0.03 13.74 -34.77
N ASN A 382 0.80 12.87 -35.36
CA ASN A 382 1.16 12.93 -36.77
C ASN A 382 -0.04 12.69 -37.71
N LYS A 383 -0.97 11.83 -37.33
CA LYS A 383 -2.23 11.62 -38.08
C LYS A 383 -3.14 12.85 -38.05
N LEU A 384 -3.14 13.62 -36.95
CA LEU A 384 -3.84 14.90 -36.88
C LEU A 384 -3.19 15.99 -37.77
N ALA A 385 -1.86 15.97 -37.87
CA ALA A 385 -1.08 16.91 -38.69
C ALA A 385 -0.96 16.48 -40.16
N GLY A 386 -1.33 15.23 -40.48
CA GLY A 386 -1.31 14.72 -41.86
C GLY A 386 -2.28 15.46 -42.78
N PRO A 387 -2.08 15.47 -44.10
CA PRO A 387 -2.98 16.08 -45.07
C PRO A 387 -4.34 15.41 -44.86
N GLY A 388 -5.32 16.23 -44.47
CA GLY A 388 -6.69 15.75 -44.18
C GLY A 388 -7.23 14.92 -45.34
N GLN A 389 -7.82 13.79 -45.02
CA GLN A 389 -8.61 12.96 -45.93
C GLN A 389 -9.92 13.66 -46.33
N ASP A 390 -9.95 15.01 -46.36
CA ASP A 390 -11.10 15.78 -46.90
C ASP A 390 -11.23 15.65 -48.44
N ARG A 391 -10.27 14.96 -49.10
CA ARG A 391 -10.46 14.61 -50.52
C ARG A 391 -11.66 13.72 -50.80
N ASP A 392 -12.08 12.88 -49.86
CA ASP A 392 -13.20 11.99 -50.07
C ASP A 392 -14.56 12.69 -49.95
N ARG A 393 -14.69 13.74 -49.12
CA ARG A 393 -15.96 14.51 -49.05
C ARG A 393 -16.23 15.28 -50.34
N ASN A 394 -15.21 15.84 -50.95
CA ASN A 394 -15.39 16.54 -52.24
C ASN A 394 -15.60 15.57 -53.40
N THR A 395 -15.03 14.36 -53.38
CA THR A 395 -15.26 13.33 -54.38
C THR A 395 -16.65 12.75 -54.29
N VAL A 396 -17.16 12.50 -53.07
CA VAL A 396 -18.56 12.02 -52.88
C VAL A 396 -19.57 13.08 -53.29
N ASN A 397 -19.35 14.37 -53.04
CA ASN A 397 -20.20 15.46 -53.49
C ASN A 397 -20.13 15.67 -55.00
N LYS A 398 -18.98 15.50 -55.64
CA LYS A 398 -18.85 15.52 -57.11
C LYS A 398 -19.58 14.35 -57.78
N LEU A 399 -19.50 13.15 -57.23
CA LEU A 399 -20.24 11.97 -57.70
C LEU A 399 -21.76 12.10 -57.55
N ARG A 400 -22.24 12.71 -56.46
CA ARG A 400 -23.65 13.01 -56.26
C ARG A 400 -24.16 14.06 -57.27
N LEU A 401 -23.40 15.09 -57.54
CA LEU A 401 -23.72 16.13 -58.53
C LEU A 401 -23.73 15.61 -59.97
N THR A 402 -22.84 14.66 -60.34
CA THR A 402 -22.86 13.99 -61.64
C THR A 402 -24.01 13.02 -61.84
N GLN A 403 -24.44 12.33 -60.78
CA GLN A 403 -25.62 11.44 -60.84
C GLN A 403 -26.96 12.21 -60.97
N THR A 404 -27.07 13.39 -60.33
CA THR A 404 -28.29 14.24 -60.47
C THR A 404 -28.41 14.93 -61.84
N ASN A 405 -27.31 15.12 -62.57
CA ASN A 405 -27.35 15.69 -63.92
C ASN A 405 -27.57 14.63 -65.01
N SER A 406 -27.31 13.34 -64.76
CA SER A 406 -27.56 12.26 -65.72
C SER A 406 -29.01 11.82 -65.82
N THR A 407 -29.81 12.12 -64.79
CA THR A 407 -31.27 11.75 -64.78
C THR A 407 -32.21 12.80 -65.36
N LYS A 408 -31.66 13.98 -65.78
CA LYS A 408 -32.50 15.04 -66.40
C LYS A 408 -32.51 15.06 -67.95
N ASN A 409 -31.82 14.11 -68.63
CA ASN A 409 -31.72 14.09 -70.11
C ASN A 409 -32.42 12.88 -70.76
N VAL A 410 -33.41 12.27 -70.14
CA VAL A 410 -34.22 11.23 -70.77
C VAL A 410 -35.67 11.62 -70.62
N GLU A 411 -36.14 12.53 -71.47
CA GLU A 411 -37.52 12.68 -71.88
C GLU A 411 -37.57 13.44 -73.21
N SER A 412 -37.83 12.77 -74.33
CA SER A 412 -39.00 12.79 -75.18
C SER A 412 -38.74 12.06 -76.51
N PRO A 413 -39.47 11.10 -76.86
CA PRO A 413 -39.72 10.82 -78.30
C PRO A 413 -41.03 11.43 -78.71
N ARG A 414 -41.01 12.35 -79.68
CA ARG A 414 -42.19 12.81 -80.43
C ARG A 414 -42.72 11.69 -81.30
N SER A 415 -44.04 11.47 -81.18
CA SER A 415 -44.85 10.77 -82.12
C SER A 415 -45.01 11.55 -83.44
N GLY A 416 -45.02 10.87 -84.54
CA GLY A 416 -45.39 11.45 -85.80
C GLY A 416 -45.30 10.47 -86.93
N ARG A 417 -46.53 9.92 -87.27
CA ARG A 417 -47.02 9.24 -88.51
C ARG A 417 -46.47 7.83 -88.79
#